data_a095c2e81f155d9524d85ef7f0aa8964
#
_entry.id   a095c2e81f155d9524d85ef7f0aa8964
#
_cell.length_a   1.000
_cell.length_b   1.000
_cell.length_c   1.000
_cell.angle_alpha   90.00
_cell.angle_beta   90.00
_cell.angle_gamma   90.00
#
_symmetry.space_group_name_H-M   'P 1'
#
loop_
_entity.id
_entity.type
_entity.pdbx_description
1 polymer ?
#
loop_
_entity_poly.entity_id
_entity_poly.type
_entity_poly.pdbx_seq_one_letter_code
_entity_poly.pdbx_strand_id
1 'polypeptide(L)'
;MFGNNKTQDPDGEFFTVYDSKSKSYSEPFPAPNSAVLMRDFVTAFKNPEAPQKNRYYQNAEDYSIFKAGSFNLKTGLINATNLEHVANMHDLRSMAQPPGIVST
;
A
#
# COMPACT_ATOMS: atom_id res chain seq x y z
N MET A 1 -13.62 -11.48 28.43
CA MET A 1 -13.43 -11.55 27.94
C MET A 1 -12.93 -11.64 27.23
N PHE A 2 -13.15 -11.61 27.22
CA PHE A 2 -12.79 -11.71 26.60
C PHE A 2 -12.27 -11.69 25.68
N GLY A 3 -12.26 -11.89 25.38
CA GLY A 3 -11.86 -11.95 24.57
C GLY A 3 -11.41 -11.54 23.92
N ASN A 4 -11.50 -11.39 23.76
CA ASN A 4 -11.09 -11.12 23.18
C ASN A 4 -10.42 -10.92 22.49
N ASN A 5 -10.22 -11.08 22.38
CA ASN A 5 -9.45 -11.05 21.75
C ASN A 5 -9.34 -10.87 20.41
N LYS A 6 -9.56 -11.60 19.69
CA LYS A 6 -9.80 -11.42 18.47
C LYS A 6 -10.27 -10.17 18.28
N THR A 7 -10.87 -9.83 19.03
CA THR A 7 -11.26 -8.53 18.97
C THR A 7 -10.13 -7.61 18.99
N GLN A 8 -8.96 -8.14 18.99
CA GLN A 8 -7.79 -7.34 18.94
C GLN A 8 -7.42 -6.96 17.52
N ASP A 9 -8.15 -7.45 16.53
CA ASP A 9 -7.87 -7.06 15.16
C ASP A 9 -8.06 -5.57 15.03
N PRO A 10 -7.12 -4.87 14.45
CA PRO A 10 -7.27 -3.44 14.27
C PRO A 10 -8.38 -3.13 13.27
N ASP A 11 -8.99 -1.97 13.42
CA ASP A 11 -9.99 -1.52 12.46
C ASP A 11 -9.35 -1.05 11.17
N GLY A 12 -8.08 -0.76 11.17
CA GLY A 12 -7.37 -0.39 9.98
C GLY A 12 -5.89 -0.32 10.24
N GLU A 13 -5.14 -0.10 9.18
CA GLU A 13 -3.70 -0.06 9.23
C GLU A 13 -3.19 1.20 8.58
N PHE A 14 -1.97 1.60 8.96
CA PHE A 14 -1.31 2.73 8.35
C PHE A 14 -0.17 2.25 7.48
N PHE A 15 -0.03 2.89 6.34
CA PHE A 15 1.00 2.56 5.36
C PHE A 15 1.74 3.82 4.95
N THR A 16 2.93 3.64 4.42
CA THR A 16 3.72 4.72 3.87
C THR A 16 4.42 4.21 2.62
N VAL A 17 4.76 5.14 1.73
CA VAL A 17 5.49 4.80 0.52
C VAL A 17 6.90 5.35 0.64
N TYR A 18 7.88 4.47 0.49
CA TYR A 18 9.28 4.87 0.47
C TYR A 18 9.70 5.20 -0.94
N ASP A 19 10.36 6.35 -1.10
CA ASP A 19 10.91 6.79 -2.37
C ASP A 19 12.42 6.62 -2.30
N SER A 20 12.96 5.70 -3.07
CA SER A 20 14.39 5.42 -3.04
C SER A 20 15.23 6.54 -3.64
N LYS A 21 14.65 7.41 -4.45
CA LYS A 21 15.39 8.53 -5.02
C LYS A 21 15.57 9.64 -4.01
N SER A 22 14.50 10.02 -3.31
CA SER A 22 14.60 11.05 -2.28
C SER A 22 15.03 10.47 -0.94
N LYS A 23 14.98 9.14 -0.81
CA LYS A 23 15.33 8.44 0.42
C LYS A 23 14.46 8.89 1.59
N SER A 24 13.18 9.04 1.32
CA SER A 24 12.23 9.49 2.34
C SER A 24 10.91 8.76 2.17
N TYR A 25 10.09 8.83 3.22
CA TYR A 25 8.78 8.19 3.26
C TYR A 25 7.69 9.22 3.09
N SER A 26 6.58 8.80 2.50
CA SER A 26 5.41 9.64 2.42
C SER A 26 4.76 9.79 3.79
N GLU A 27 3.86 10.76 3.90
CA GLU A 27 3.00 10.81 5.07
C GLU A 27 2.20 9.53 5.14
N PRO A 28 1.98 9.01 6.35
CA PRO A 28 1.24 7.77 6.48
C PRO A 28 -0.22 7.96 6.06
N PHE A 29 -0.79 6.91 5.52
CA PHE A 29 -2.18 6.94 5.09
C PHE A 29 -2.86 5.63 5.48
N PRO A 30 -4.17 5.67 5.72
CA PRO A 30 -4.88 4.49 6.22
C PRO A 30 -5.37 3.61 5.09
N ALA A 31 -5.51 2.34 5.39
CA ALA A 31 -6.21 1.38 4.54
C ALA A 31 -6.68 0.24 5.42
N PRO A 32 -7.70 -0.51 5.02
CA PRO A 32 -8.18 -1.61 5.85
C PRO A 32 -7.11 -2.67 6.13
N ASN A 33 -6.34 -3.03 5.11
CA ASN A 33 -5.25 -3.98 5.25
C ASN A 33 -4.41 -3.93 3.99
N SER A 34 -3.30 -4.65 4.00
CA SER A 34 -2.38 -4.60 2.88
C SER A 34 -2.96 -5.19 1.60
N ALA A 35 -3.79 -6.22 1.71
CA ALA A 35 -4.37 -6.83 0.50
C ALA A 35 -5.29 -5.84 -0.21
N VAL A 36 -6.14 -5.14 0.54
CA VAL A 36 -7.01 -4.13 -0.04
C VAL A 36 -6.19 -3.00 -0.65
N LEU A 37 -5.15 -2.57 0.06
CA LEU A 37 -4.31 -1.49 -0.44
C LEU A 37 -3.65 -1.88 -1.76
N MET A 38 -3.08 -3.08 -1.84
CA MET A 38 -2.44 -3.51 -3.07
C MET A 38 -3.44 -3.59 -4.21
N ARG A 39 -4.64 -4.11 -3.93
CA ARG A 39 -5.68 -4.19 -4.95
C ARG A 39 -6.07 -2.80 -5.46
N ASP A 40 -6.16 -1.84 -4.55
CA ASP A 40 -6.53 -0.48 -4.93
C ASP A 40 -5.46 0.14 -5.82
N PHE A 41 -4.18 -0.10 -5.53
CA PHE A 41 -3.11 0.39 -6.39
C PHE A 41 -3.17 -0.28 -7.76
N VAL A 42 -3.38 -1.60 -7.80
CA VAL A 42 -3.48 -2.28 -9.09
C VAL A 42 -4.64 -1.72 -9.89
N THR A 43 -5.77 -1.49 -9.23
CA THR A 43 -6.93 -0.90 -9.92
C THR A 43 -6.60 0.48 -10.49
N ALA A 44 -5.93 1.32 -9.69
CA ALA A 44 -5.55 2.64 -10.16
C ALA A 44 -4.59 2.56 -11.35
N PHE A 45 -3.70 1.57 -11.33
CA PHE A 45 -2.73 1.41 -12.42
C PHE A 45 -3.36 0.89 -13.70
N LYS A 46 -4.57 0.32 -13.62
CA LYS A 46 -5.29 -0.09 -14.83
C LYS A 46 -5.98 1.07 -15.53
N ASN A 47 -6.03 2.23 -14.89
CA ASN A 47 -6.59 3.41 -15.50
C ASN A 47 -5.77 3.76 -16.75
N PRO A 48 -6.41 3.97 -17.91
CA PRO A 48 -5.67 4.27 -19.14
C PRO A 48 -4.79 5.51 -19.05
N GLU A 49 -5.10 6.41 -18.13
CA GLU A 49 -4.30 7.62 -17.96
C GLU A 49 -3.14 7.46 -17.00
N ALA A 50 -3.03 6.31 -16.34
CA ALA A 50 -1.98 6.12 -15.36
C ALA A 50 -0.58 6.39 -15.91
N PRO A 51 -0.23 5.95 -17.14
CA PRO A 51 1.11 6.24 -17.65
C PRO A 51 1.44 7.72 -17.75
N GLN A 52 0.44 8.58 -17.92
CA GLN A 52 0.67 10.01 -18.04
C GLN A 52 0.47 10.77 -16.74
N LYS A 53 -0.33 10.25 -15.81
CA LYS A 53 -0.76 11.05 -14.67
C LYS A 53 -0.41 10.48 -13.32
N ASN A 54 -0.06 9.20 -13.23
CA ASN A 54 0.19 8.58 -11.94
C ASN A 54 1.69 8.40 -11.74
N ARG A 55 2.26 9.17 -10.82
CA ARG A 55 3.71 9.11 -10.64
C ARG A 55 4.18 7.77 -10.09
N TYR A 56 3.33 7.08 -9.32
CA TYR A 56 3.70 5.76 -8.81
C TYR A 56 3.75 4.74 -9.94
N TYR A 57 2.94 4.94 -10.96
CA TYR A 57 3.02 4.13 -12.16
C TYR A 57 4.27 4.48 -12.96
N GLN A 58 4.49 5.76 -13.16
CA GLN A 58 5.57 6.24 -14.03
C GLN A 58 6.93 5.84 -13.49
N ASN A 59 7.10 5.87 -12.19
CA ASN A 59 8.39 5.63 -11.56
C ASN A 59 8.30 4.47 -10.57
N ALA A 60 7.57 3.44 -10.95
CA ALA A 60 7.25 2.35 -10.03
C ALA A 60 8.50 1.68 -9.46
N GLU A 61 9.60 1.71 -10.20
CA GLU A 61 10.84 1.10 -9.73
C GLU A 61 11.41 1.80 -8.51
N ASP A 62 11.02 3.04 -8.28
CA ASP A 62 11.58 3.84 -7.20
C ASP A 62 10.79 3.73 -5.90
N TYR A 63 9.61 3.15 -5.92
CA TYR A 63 8.68 3.22 -4.79
C TYR A 63 8.37 1.85 -4.22
N SER A 64 8.27 1.81 -2.89
CA SER A 64 7.87 0.60 -2.17
C SER A 64 6.89 0.97 -1.07
N ILE A 65 5.96 0.08 -0.78
CA ILE A 65 4.96 0.29 0.25
C ILE A 65 5.39 -0.44 1.51
N PHE A 66 5.27 0.24 2.65
CA PHE A 66 5.53 -0.32 3.96
C PHE A 66 4.33 -0.11 4.86
N LYS A 67 4.10 -1.08 5.75
CA LYS A 67 3.13 -0.93 6.82
C LYS A 67 3.83 -0.29 8.00
N ALA A 68 3.21 0.74 8.57
CA ALA A 68 3.82 1.51 9.65
C ALA A 68 3.09 1.37 10.98
N GLY A 69 1.85 0.88 10.98
CA GLY A 69 1.11 0.77 12.22
C GLY A 69 -0.33 0.38 12.00
N SER A 70 -1.12 0.52 13.06
CA SER A 70 -2.54 0.19 13.01
C SER A 70 -3.30 1.18 13.89
N PHE A 71 -4.63 1.16 13.77
CA PHE A 71 -5.46 2.01 14.60
C PHE A 71 -6.75 1.29 14.97
N ASN A 72 -7.37 1.76 16.04
CA ASN A 72 -8.58 1.18 16.57
C ASN A 72 -9.63 2.28 16.68
N LEU A 73 -10.73 2.12 15.95
CA LEU A 73 -11.77 3.14 15.93
C LEU A 73 -12.51 3.27 17.26
N LYS A 74 -12.55 2.20 18.05
CA LYS A 74 -13.28 2.27 19.32
C LYS A 74 -12.49 2.98 20.39
N THR A 75 -11.18 2.80 20.40
CA THR A 75 -10.35 3.39 21.45
C THR A 75 -9.66 4.66 21.00
N GLY A 76 -9.56 4.88 19.70
CA GLY A 76 -8.81 6.01 19.16
C GLY A 76 -7.31 5.83 19.18
N LEU A 77 -6.84 4.66 19.57
CA LEU A 77 -5.42 4.44 19.73
C LEU A 77 -4.76 4.08 18.40
N ILE A 78 -3.57 4.62 18.22
CA ILE A 78 -2.72 4.33 17.09
C ILE A 78 -1.50 3.58 17.62
N ASN A 79 -1.20 2.46 17.03
CA ASN A 79 -0.06 1.64 17.43
C ASN A 79 0.97 1.64 16.30
N ALA A 80 2.15 2.15 16.60
CA ALA A 80 3.25 2.08 15.65
C ALA A 80 3.85 0.68 15.68
N THR A 81 4.28 0.22 14.52
CA THR A 81 4.99 -1.05 14.42
C THR A 81 6.31 -0.79 13.73
N ASN A 82 7.19 -1.79 13.72
CA ASN A 82 8.33 -1.71 12.85
C ASN A 82 7.83 -1.67 11.42
N LEU A 83 8.55 -0.95 10.57
CA LEU A 83 8.18 -0.91 9.17
C LEU A 83 8.27 -2.30 8.58
N GLU A 84 7.20 -2.72 7.90
CA GLU A 84 7.13 -4.03 7.26
C GLU A 84 6.92 -3.82 5.78
N HIS A 85 7.79 -4.38 4.97
CA HIS A 85 7.65 -4.27 3.53
C HIS A 85 6.37 -4.98 3.07
N VAL A 86 5.58 -4.30 2.28
CA VAL A 86 4.33 -4.83 1.75
C VAL A 86 4.49 -5.21 0.28
N ALA A 87 4.96 -4.29 -0.54
CA ALA A 87 5.07 -4.53 -1.97
C ALA A 87 5.94 -3.46 -2.61
N ASN A 88 6.51 -3.81 -3.74
CA ASN A 88 7.16 -2.83 -4.60
C ASN A 88 6.15 -2.37 -5.64
N MET A 89 6.12 -1.07 -5.91
CA MET A 89 5.18 -0.55 -6.90
C MET A 89 5.40 -1.16 -8.28
N HIS A 90 6.65 -1.49 -8.59
CA HIS A 90 6.97 -2.14 -9.84
C HIS A 90 6.17 -3.44 -10.02
N ASP A 91 6.06 -4.22 -8.95
CA ASP A 91 5.31 -5.48 -9.02
C ASP A 91 3.82 -5.22 -9.21
N LEU A 92 3.29 -4.21 -8.54
CA LEU A 92 1.88 -3.88 -8.68
C LEU A 92 1.56 -3.36 -10.08
N ARG A 93 2.49 -2.59 -10.66
CA ARG A 93 2.32 -2.14 -12.03
C ARG A 93 2.28 -3.33 -12.98
N SER A 94 3.14 -4.31 -12.77
CA SER A 94 3.14 -5.52 -13.58
C SER A 94 1.83 -6.27 -13.48
N MET A 95 1.28 -6.33 -12.27
CA MET A 95 0.00 -7.02 -12.06
C MET A 95 -1.16 -6.31 -12.74
N ALA A 96 -1.02 -5.01 -13.00
CA ALA A 96 -2.09 -4.25 -13.64
C ALA A 96 -2.12 -4.42 -15.13
N GLN A 97 -1.07 -4.98 -15.73
CA GLN A 97 -1.03 -5.12 -17.16
C GLN A 97 -1.87 -6.31 -17.60
N PRO A 98 -2.63 -6.17 -18.69
CA PRO A 98 -3.49 -7.27 -19.13
C PRO A 98 -2.68 -8.51 -19.43
N PRO A 99 -3.18 -9.69 -19.07
CA PRO A 99 -2.52 -10.92 -19.47
C PRO A 99 -2.46 -11.01 -20.98
N GLY A 100 -1.40 -11.59 -21.49
CA GLY A 100 -1.26 -11.76 -22.91
C GLY A 100 -0.66 -10.59 -23.62
N ILE A 101 -0.48 -9.49 -22.95
CA ILE A 101 0.28 -8.41 -23.52
C ILE A 101 1.71 -8.86 -23.52
N VAL A 102 2.19 -9.08 -24.67
CA VAL A 102 3.55 -9.49 -24.78
C VAL A 102 4.30 -8.29 -25.17
N SER A 103 5.25 -7.96 -24.41
CA SER A 103 6.04 -6.85 -24.81
C SER A 103 6.87 -7.27 -25.91
N THR A 104 6.69 -7.73 -26.75
CA THR A 104 7.54 -8.16 -27.82
C THR A 104 8.49 -7.21 -28.32
#